data_bb1ab9dc234cd353cffef499b76ed241
#
_entry.id   bb1ab9dc234cd353cffef499b76ed241
#
_cell.length_a   1.000
_cell.length_b   1.000
_cell.length_c   1.000
_cell.angle_alpha   90.00
_cell.angle_beta   90.00
_cell.angle_gamma   90.00
#
_symmetry.space_group_name_H-M   'P 1'
#
loop_
_entity.id
_entity.type
_entity.pdbx_description
1 polymer ?
#
loop_
_entity_poly.entity_id
_entity_poly.type
_entity_poly.pdbx_seq_one_letter_code
_entity_poly.pdbx_strand_id
1 'polypeptide(L)'
;MLRFVLPTIVLLGACASAQPMVHGVTPGHRCDASRTQAFIGQPGTSATGAAIMRATRAAVLRWAPPGYMLTMDYREDRVTVYLGADYKVTKISCG
;
A
#
# COMPACT_ATOMS: atom_id res chain seq x y z
N MET A 1 -21.91 54.34 20.15
CA MET A 1 -20.81 54.02 19.23
C MET A 1 -20.49 52.54 19.34
N LEU A 2 -20.82 51.81 18.32
CA LEU A 2 -20.52 50.39 18.20
C LEU A 2 -19.06 50.20 17.82
N ARG A 3 -18.28 49.72 18.74
CA ARG A 3 -16.91 49.26 18.42
C ARG A 3 -16.98 47.84 18.00
N PHE A 4 -16.73 47.60 16.74
CA PHE A 4 -16.55 46.26 16.24
C PHE A 4 -15.12 45.82 16.57
N VAL A 5 -15.00 44.96 17.54
CA VAL A 5 -13.75 44.22 17.75
C VAL A 5 -13.79 43.05 16.76
N LEU A 6 -13.09 43.17 15.67
CA LEU A 6 -12.85 42.06 14.78
C LEU A 6 -12.02 41.02 15.54
N PRO A 7 -12.55 39.81 15.75
CA PRO A 7 -11.70 38.79 16.27
C PRO A 7 -10.59 38.52 15.25
N THR A 8 -9.37 38.68 15.70
CA THR A 8 -8.23 38.28 14.91
C THR A 8 -8.30 36.77 14.84
N ILE A 9 -8.82 36.23 13.76
CA ILE A 9 -8.73 34.82 13.49
C ILE A 9 -7.27 34.56 13.16
N VAL A 10 -6.53 34.13 14.13
CA VAL A 10 -5.24 33.53 13.89
C VAL A 10 -5.53 32.18 13.25
N LEU A 11 -5.56 32.17 11.95
CA LEU A 11 -5.39 30.93 11.23
C LEU A 11 -3.99 30.44 11.55
N LEU A 12 -3.87 29.66 12.59
CA LEU A 12 -2.81 28.72 12.70
C LEU A 12 -3.00 27.75 11.55
N GLY A 13 -2.41 28.09 10.40
CA GLY A 13 -2.19 27.10 9.42
C GLY A 13 -1.50 25.95 10.14
N ALA A 14 -2.25 24.88 10.43
CA ALA A 14 -1.62 23.67 10.77
C ALA A 14 -0.73 23.35 9.57
N CYS A 15 0.53 23.74 9.64
CA CYS A 15 1.54 23.03 8.91
C CYS A 15 1.39 21.61 9.41
N ALA A 16 0.57 20.83 8.71
CA ALA A 16 0.67 19.41 8.80
C ALA A 16 2.16 19.16 8.67
N SER A 17 2.79 18.81 9.76
CA SER A 17 4.18 18.43 9.74
C SER A 17 4.26 17.34 8.68
N ALA A 18 4.71 17.71 7.48
CA ALA A 18 5.00 16.76 6.45
C ALA A 18 6.10 15.89 7.03
N GLN A 19 5.69 14.79 7.63
CA GLN A 19 6.64 13.78 8.02
C GLN A 19 7.36 13.35 6.75
N PRO A 20 8.70 13.35 6.73
CA PRO A 20 9.42 12.90 5.57
C PRO A 20 8.91 11.50 5.22
N MET A 21 8.45 11.32 3.99
CA MET A 21 8.04 10.03 3.48
C MET A 21 9.24 9.10 3.50
N VAL A 22 9.22 8.13 4.39
CA VAL A 22 10.23 7.09 4.41
C VAL A 22 9.90 6.11 3.29
N HIS A 23 10.87 5.81 2.43
CA HIS A 23 10.68 4.86 1.33
C HIS A 23 10.17 3.52 1.86
N GLY A 24 9.07 3.04 1.30
CA GLY A 24 8.48 1.77 1.64
C GLY A 24 7.65 1.75 2.92
N VAL A 25 7.43 2.90 3.53
CA VAL A 25 6.57 3.06 4.72
C VAL A 25 5.44 4.02 4.40
N THR A 26 4.23 3.49 4.34
CA THR A 26 3.00 4.28 4.18
C THR A 26 2.18 4.13 5.46
N PRO A 27 1.84 5.21 6.16
CA PRO A 27 1.05 5.13 7.39
C PRO A 27 -0.27 4.36 7.18
N GLY A 28 -0.56 3.39 8.06
CA GLY A 28 -1.75 2.55 7.96
C GLY A 28 -1.67 1.41 6.94
N HIS A 29 -0.54 1.25 6.24
CA HIS A 29 -0.35 0.27 5.17
C HIS A 29 0.85 -0.65 5.39
N ARG A 30 0.90 -1.26 6.55
CA ARG A 30 1.87 -2.33 6.76
C ARG A 30 1.33 -3.63 6.18
N CYS A 31 2.05 -4.20 5.20
CA CYS A 31 1.65 -5.43 4.56
C CYS A 31 1.62 -6.60 5.55
N ASP A 32 0.53 -7.36 5.54
CA ASP A 32 0.35 -8.58 6.31
C ASP A 32 -0.19 -9.66 5.37
N ALA A 33 0.65 -10.66 5.06
CA ALA A 33 0.31 -11.75 4.14
C ALA A 33 -0.34 -12.96 4.83
N SER A 34 -0.66 -12.88 6.12
CA SER A 34 -1.18 -14.02 6.89
C SER A 34 -2.54 -14.53 6.41
N ARG A 35 -3.32 -13.70 5.70
CA ARG A 35 -4.67 -14.02 5.24
C ARG A 35 -4.80 -14.10 3.73
N THR A 36 -3.77 -14.62 3.06
CA THR A 36 -3.72 -14.62 1.59
C THR A 36 -3.91 -16.00 0.98
N GLN A 37 -4.12 -17.02 1.78
CA GLN A 37 -4.20 -18.41 1.30
C GLN A 37 -5.33 -18.61 0.28
N ALA A 38 -6.46 -17.93 0.45
CA ALA A 38 -7.60 -18.04 -0.44
C ALA A 38 -7.34 -17.52 -1.87
N PHE A 39 -6.29 -16.71 -2.05
CA PHE A 39 -5.94 -16.15 -3.36
C PHE A 39 -5.04 -17.05 -4.19
N ILE A 40 -4.44 -18.06 -3.58
CA ILE A 40 -3.57 -19.01 -4.28
C ILE A 40 -4.41 -19.77 -5.31
N GLY A 41 -3.96 -19.78 -6.56
CA GLY A 41 -4.65 -20.39 -7.69
C GLY A 41 -5.65 -19.47 -8.40
N GLN A 42 -5.89 -18.28 -7.88
CA GLN A 42 -6.73 -17.29 -8.57
C GLN A 42 -5.97 -16.61 -9.72
N PRO A 43 -6.70 -16.16 -10.76
CA PRO A 43 -6.04 -15.49 -11.88
C PRO A 43 -5.44 -14.15 -11.48
N GLY A 44 -4.28 -13.81 -12.05
CA GLY A 44 -3.58 -12.55 -11.81
C GLY A 44 -4.23 -11.37 -12.51
N THR A 45 -5.46 -11.06 -12.14
CA THR A 45 -6.23 -9.94 -12.70
C THR A 45 -6.19 -8.72 -11.78
N SER A 46 -6.58 -7.56 -12.30
CA SER A 46 -6.67 -6.35 -11.48
C SER A 46 -7.66 -6.50 -10.33
N ALA A 47 -8.75 -7.26 -10.52
CA ALA A 47 -9.72 -7.54 -9.46
C ALA A 47 -9.11 -8.38 -8.32
N THR A 48 -8.36 -9.42 -8.66
CA THR A 48 -7.62 -10.23 -7.69
C THR A 48 -6.56 -9.39 -6.98
N GLY A 49 -5.84 -8.55 -7.72
CA GLY A 49 -4.84 -7.64 -7.13
C GLY A 49 -5.45 -6.67 -6.13
N ALA A 50 -6.58 -6.07 -6.44
CA ALA A 50 -7.28 -5.17 -5.53
C ALA A 50 -7.74 -5.89 -4.26
N ALA A 51 -8.24 -7.12 -4.38
CA ALA A 51 -8.65 -7.94 -3.25
C ALA A 51 -7.46 -8.31 -2.35
N ILE A 52 -6.32 -8.65 -2.96
CA ILE A 52 -5.08 -8.95 -2.23
C ILE A 52 -4.59 -7.71 -1.48
N MET A 53 -4.61 -6.53 -2.11
CA MET A 53 -4.21 -5.30 -1.44
C MET A 53 -5.09 -4.99 -0.22
N ARG A 54 -6.40 -5.20 -0.32
CA ARG A 54 -7.30 -5.04 0.83
C ARG A 54 -7.02 -6.04 1.95
N ALA A 55 -6.81 -7.30 1.60
CA ALA A 55 -6.55 -8.36 2.58
C ALA A 55 -5.21 -8.19 3.30
N THR A 56 -4.21 -7.65 2.62
CA THR A 56 -2.86 -7.45 3.16
C THR A 56 -2.64 -6.06 3.76
N ARG A 57 -3.52 -5.10 3.49
CA ARG A 57 -3.37 -3.68 3.80
C ARG A 57 -2.22 -2.99 3.07
N ALA A 58 -1.66 -3.63 2.06
CA ALA A 58 -0.57 -3.04 1.29
C ALA A 58 -1.00 -1.76 0.58
N ALA A 59 -0.10 -0.80 0.46
CA ALA A 59 -0.29 0.40 -0.33
C ALA A 59 0.11 0.19 -1.79
N VAL A 60 1.00 -0.75 -2.04
CA VAL A 60 1.59 -1.04 -3.35
C VAL A 60 1.58 -2.54 -3.60
N LEU A 61 1.23 -2.93 -4.81
CA LEU A 61 1.30 -4.33 -5.26
C LEU A 61 2.32 -4.45 -6.39
N ARG A 62 3.15 -5.47 -6.30
CA ARG A 62 4.08 -5.84 -7.36
C ARG A 62 3.73 -7.23 -7.88
N TRP A 63 3.50 -7.33 -9.20
CA TRP A 63 3.34 -8.61 -9.87
C TRP A 63 4.71 -9.20 -10.21
N ALA A 64 4.90 -10.47 -9.91
CA ALA A 64 6.13 -11.19 -10.23
C ALA A 64 5.80 -12.41 -11.10
N PRO A 65 5.68 -12.24 -12.43
CA PRO A 65 5.52 -13.35 -13.36
C PRO A 65 6.79 -14.20 -13.46
N PRO A 66 6.71 -15.39 -14.05
CA PRO A 66 7.89 -16.24 -14.20
C PRO A 66 9.05 -15.50 -14.90
N GLY A 67 10.25 -15.63 -14.35
CA GLY A 67 11.44 -14.96 -14.88
C GLY A 67 11.57 -13.48 -14.52
N TYR A 68 10.65 -12.93 -13.74
CA TYR A 68 10.73 -11.55 -13.31
C TYR A 68 11.88 -11.33 -12.33
N MET A 69 12.74 -10.36 -12.63
CA MET A 69 13.84 -9.99 -11.74
C MET A 69 13.35 -9.05 -10.65
N LEU A 70 13.29 -9.54 -9.43
CA LEU A 70 12.90 -8.73 -8.28
C LEU A 70 14.06 -7.84 -7.85
N THR A 71 13.73 -6.59 -7.49
CA THR A 71 14.68 -5.69 -6.85
C THR A 71 14.93 -6.11 -5.41
N MET A 72 16.11 -5.84 -4.89
CA MET A 72 16.51 -6.25 -3.54
C MET A 72 16.03 -5.27 -2.44
N ASP A 73 15.29 -4.24 -2.81
CA ASP A 73 14.75 -3.27 -1.87
C ASP A 73 13.51 -3.83 -1.16
N TYR A 74 13.56 -3.90 0.15
CA TYR A 74 12.41 -4.25 0.97
C TYR A 74 11.48 -3.05 1.18
N ARG A 75 10.16 -3.28 1.09
CA ARG A 75 9.15 -2.28 1.44
C ARG A 75 8.09 -2.91 2.35
N GLU A 76 7.88 -2.35 3.54
CA GLU A 76 6.86 -2.88 4.45
C GLU A 76 5.42 -2.61 3.99
N ASP A 77 5.24 -1.66 3.07
CA ASP A 77 3.93 -1.28 2.51
C ASP A 77 3.60 -1.98 1.19
N ARG A 78 4.47 -2.86 0.71
CA ARG A 78 4.31 -3.55 -0.58
C ARG A 78 4.01 -5.02 -0.40
N VAL A 79 3.02 -5.52 -1.18
CA VAL A 79 2.80 -6.95 -1.37
C VAL A 79 3.33 -7.37 -2.73
N THR A 80 4.06 -8.48 -2.79
CA THR A 80 4.52 -9.09 -4.04
C THR A 80 3.71 -10.34 -4.30
N VAL A 81 3.11 -10.42 -5.48
CA VAL A 81 2.25 -11.52 -5.91
C VAL A 81 2.97 -12.27 -7.04
N TYR A 82 3.37 -13.50 -6.75
CA TYR A 82 4.05 -14.36 -7.71
C TYR A 82 3.03 -15.09 -8.56
N LEU A 83 3.24 -15.07 -9.87
CA LEU A 83 2.39 -15.77 -10.83
C LEU A 83 3.13 -16.93 -11.46
N GLY A 84 2.41 -18.02 -11.67
CA GLY A 84 2.92 -19.17 -12.46
C GLY A 84 2.81 -18.91 -13.97
N ALA A 85 3.25 -19.90 -14.77
CA ALA A 85 3.22 -19.82 -16.23
C ALA A 85 1.79 -19.68 -16.79
N ASP A 86 0.78 -20.09 -16.03
CA ASP A 86 -0.64 -19.98 -16.36
C ASP A 86 -1.26 -18.65 -15.87
N TYR A 87 -0.46 -17.71 -15.39
CA TYR A 87 -0.89 -16.44 -14.82
C TYR A 87 -1.78 -16.56 -13.59
N LYS A 88 -1.68 -17.66 -12.88
CA LYS A 88 -2.37 -17.86 -11.60
C LYS A 88 -1.43 -17.57 -10.43
N VAL A 89 -2.01 -17.08 -9.35
CA VAL A 89 -1.25 -16.75 -8.13
C VAL A 89 -0.68 -18.02 -7.53
N THR A 90 0.64 -18.04 -7.31
CA THR A 90 1.36 -19.19 -6.71
C THR A 90 1.87 -18.89 -5.31
N LYS A 91 2.20 -17.61 -5.04
CA LYS A 91 2.75 -17.19 -3.76
C LYS A 91 2.46 -15.71 -3.54
N ILE A 92 2.25 -15.33 -2.30
CA ILE A 92 2.07 -13.93 -1.89
C ILE A 92 3.01 -13.67 -0.72
N SER A 93 3.79 -12.60 -0.80
CA SER A 93 4.68 -12.21 0.29
C SER A 93 4.76 -10.69 0.40
N CYS A 94 5.05 -10.20 1.61
CA CYS A 94 5.32 -8.80 1.86
C CYS A 94 6.78 -8.45 1.54
N GLY A 95 6.99 -7.26 1.01
CA GLY A 95 8.33 -6.79 0.73
C GLY A 95 8.63 -6.34 -0.67
#